data_af19411c99acd6317a996b441a21d8f9
#
_entry.id   af19411c99acd6317a996b441a21d8f9
#
_cell.length_a   1.000
_cell.length_b   1.000
_cell.length_c   1.000
_cell.angle_alpha   90.00
_cell.angle_beta   90.00
_cell.angle_gamma   90.00
#
_symmetry.space_group_name_H-M   'P 1'
#
loop_
_entity.id
_entity.type
_entity.pdbx_description
1 polymer ?
#
loop_
_entity_poly.entity_id
_entity_poly.type
_entity_poly.pdbx_seq_one_letter_code
_entity_poly.pdbx_strand_id
1 'polypeptide(L)'
;QPAERTLGIVGVGHVGSLVKAYAEGWGFRVVCCDPPREERERCGFRTLEEVAREADILTFHTPLDDTTRHMAGAKLFERMKPGSILINTSRGEVVDGQALRESGLQYVLDVWEHEPDLDPLLLRDALLATPHIAGYSAQGKANATALSVRTIGRYFGLSLGEWYPSNIAPSRPRAISWQELCDTIDDRFDIAAESRRLKENPEKFETIRNEYRYREEYF
;
A
#
# COMPACT_ATOMS: atom_id res chain seq x y z
N GLN A 1 -3.13 19.44 7.17
CA GLN A 1 -4.36 18.80 7.72
C GLN A 1 -4.99 17.92 6.63
N PRO A 2 -5.64 16.76 6.97
CA PRO A 2 -6.30 15.89 5.99
C PRO A 2 -7.30 16.63 5.09
N ALA A 3 -8.12 17.51 5.65
CA ALA A 3 -9.15 18.27 4.93
C ALA A 3 -8.59 19.19 3.82
N GLU A 4 -7.31 19.50 3.86
CA GLU A 4 -6.63 20.33 2.86
C GLU A 4 -5.96 19.50 1.75
N ARG A 5 -6.06 18.17 1.83
CA ARG A 5 -5.36 17.26 0.94
C ARG A 5 -6.32 16.34 0.20
N THR A 6 -5.99 16.08 -1.05
CA THR A 6 -6.69 15.10 -1.89
C THR A 6 -5.86 13.82 -1.98
N LEU A 7 -6.43 12.70 -1.56
CA LEU A 7 -5.88 11.37 -1.75
C LEU A 7 -6.44 10.77 -3.04
N GLY A 8 -5.58 10.49 -3.99
CA GLY A 8 -5.88 9.72 -5.20
C GLY A 8 -5.62 8.24 -4.95
N ILE A 9 -6.61 7.39 -5.20
CA ILE A 9 -6.51 5.94 -5.02
C ILE A 9 -6.66 5.26 -6.38
N VAL A 10 -5.66 4.49 -6.78
CA VAL A 10 -5.66 3.68 -8.01
C VAL A 10 -5.78 2.21 -7.64
N GLY A 11 -6.88 1.58 -8.06
CA GLY A 11 -7.28 0.25 -7.64
C GLY A 11 -8.07 0.28 -6.31
N VAL A 12 -9.39 0.09 -6.40
CA VAL A 12 -10.31 0.14 -5.24
C VAL A 12 -10.88 -1.26 -4.98
N GLY A 13 -9.98 -2.25 -4.94
CA GLY A 13 -10.26 -3.62 -4.50
C GLY A 13 -10.38 -3.71 -2.96
N HIS A 14 -10.02 -4.84 -2.38
CA HIS A 14 -10.10 -5.03 -0.91
C HIS A 14 -9.27 -3.98 -0.16
N VAL A 15 -8.00 -3.80 -0.51
CA VAL A 15 -7.10 -2.85 0.16
C VAL A 15 -7.52 -1.41 -0.13
N GLY A 16 -7.67 -1.03 -1.40
CA GLY A 16 -8.01 0.34 -1.76
C GLY A 16 -9.36 0.82 -1.20
N SER A 17 -10.33 -0.10 -1.02
CA SER A 17 -11.60 0.24 -0.36
C SER A 17 -11.44 0.55 1.13
N LEU A 18 -10.56 -0.16 1.84
CA LEU A 18 -10.23 0.15 3.23
C LEU A 18 -9.48 1.47 3.34
N VAL A 19 -8.46 1.69 2.48
CA VAL A 19 -7.73 2.97 2.42
C VAL A 19 -8.69 4.14 2.18
N LYS A 20 -9.65 3.97 1.24
CA LYS A 20 -10.69 4.97 0.98
C LYS A 20 -11.50 5.26 2.24
N ALA A 21 -12.02 4.23 2.90
CA ALA A 21 -12.86 4.38 4.08
C ALA A 21 -12.12 5.10 5.23
N TYR A 22 -10.87 4.73 5.50
CA TYR A 22 -10.05 5.40 6.52
C TYR A 22 -9.77 6.86 6.15
N ALA A 23 -9.36 7.12 4.91
CA ALA A 23 -9.04 8.47 4.47
C ALA A 23 -10.24 9.41 4.54
N GLU A 24 -11.42 8.95 4.08
CA GLU A 24 -12.68 9.71 4.21
C GLU A 24 -13.04 9.95 5.68
N GLY A 25 -12.89 8.93 6.54
CA GLY A 25 -13.13 9.03 7.97
C GLY A 25 -12.18 10.02 8.67
N TRP A 26 -10.98 10.22 8.17
CA TRP A 26 -10.01 11.22 8.66
C TRP A 26 -10.18 12.60 8.03
N GLY A 27 -11.08 12.73 7.06
CA GLY A 27 -11.43 14.02 6.45
C GLY A 27 -10.64 14.36 5.17
N PHE A 28 -9.91 13.41 4.57
CA PHE A 28 -9.34 13.63 3.24
C PHE A 28 -10.43 13.76 2.19
N ARG A 29 -10.20 14.61 1.20
CA ARG A 29 -10.91 14.50 -0.07
C ARG A 29 -10.35 13.29 -0.82
N VAL A 30 -11.19 12.33 -1.21
CA VAL A 30 -10.76 11.11 -1.90
C VAL A 30 -11.27 11.12 -3.33
N VAL A 31 -10.39 10.79 -4.28
CA VAL A 31 -10.70 10.56 -5.70
C VAL A 31 -10.15 9.21 -6.12
N CYS A 32 -10.93 8.43 -6.87
CA CYS A 32 -10.62 7.03 -7.16
C CYS A 32 -10.57 6.75 -8.66
N CYS A 33 -9.62 5.89 -9.06
CA CYS A 33 -9.55 5.27 -10.39
C CYS A 33 -9.59 3.74 -10.21
N ASP A 34 -10.57 3.09 -10.82
CA ASP A 34 -10.69 1.63 -10.93
C ASP A 34 -11.52 1.29 -12.17
N PRO A 35 -10.91 1.17 -13.36
CA PRO A 35 -11.64 0.95 -14.61
C PRO A 35 -12.55 -0.29 -14.59
N PRO A 36 -12.14 -1.46 -14.04
CA PRO A 36 -13.03 -2.62 -13.93
C PRO A 36 -14.27 -2.37 -13.04
N ARG A 37 -14.14 -1.55 -12.00
CA ARG A 37 -15.29 -1.17 -11.17
C ARG A 37 -16.17 -0.11 -11.83
N GLU A 38 -15.57 0.86 -12.49
CA GLU A 38 -16.32 1.89 -13.23
C GLU A 38 -17.21 1.24 -14.29
N GLU A 39 -16.70 0.25 -15.03
CA GLU A 39 -17.48 -0.49 -16.02
C GLU A 39 -18.70 -1.20 -15.40
N ARG A 40 -18.55 -1.77 -14.20
CA ARG A 40 -19.64 -2.49 -13.51
C ARG A 40 -20.61 -1.57 -12.79
N GLU A 41 -20.10 -0.54 -12.10
CA GLU A 41 -20.85 0.29 -11.15
C GLU A 41 -21.34 1.59 -11.82
N ARG A 42 -20.67 2.03 -12.87
CA ARG A 42 -20.99 3.22 -13.69
C ARG A 42 -21.11 4.52 -12.88
N CYS A 43 -20.38 4.64 -11.80
CA CYS A 43 -20.41 5.83 -10.96
C CYS A 43 -19.19 5.93 -10.04
N GLY A 44 -18.76 7.16 -9.77
CA GLY A 44 -17.86 7.50 -8.69
C GLY A 44 -16.36 7.34 -8.98
N PHE A 45 -15.98 6.81 -10.13
CA PHE A 45 -14.59 6.70 -10.54
C PHE A 45 -14.20 7.77 -11.57
N ARG A 46 -12.91 8.01 -11.69
CA ARG A 46 -12.30 8.94 -12.63
C ARG A 46 -11.24 8.24 -13.44
N THR A 47 -10.82 8.85 -14.55
CA THR A 47 -9.65 8.38 -15.29
C THR A 47 -8.38 8.52 -14.42
N LEU A 48 -7.36 7.75 -14.75
CA LEU A 48 -6.07 7.80 -14.04
C LEU A 48 -5.44 9.20 -14.11
N GLU A 49 -5.54 9.85 -15.29
CA GLU A 49 -5.03 11.20 -15.50
C GLU A 49 -5.79 12.27 -14.70
N GLU A 50 -7.09 12.11 -14.52
CA GLU A 50 -7.88 13.02 -13.68
C GLU A 50 -7.47 12.88 -12.21
N VAL A 51 -7.34 11.63 -11.72
CA VAL A 51 -6.89 11.37 -10.37
C VAL A 51 -5.49 11.94 -10.13
N ALA A 52 -4.55 11.75 -11.07
CA ALA A 52 -3.19 12.28 -10.96
C ALA A 52 -3.15 13.81 -10.87
N ARG A 53 -3.98 14.50 -11.66
CA ARG A 53 -4.08 15.99 -11.61
C ARG A 53 -4.65 16.52 -10.31
N GLU A 54 -5.57 15.79 -9.68
CA GLU A 54 -6.25 16.25 -8.48
C GLU A 54 -5.54 15.87 -7.19
N ALA A 55 -4.79 14.76 -7.20
CA ALA A 55 -4.16 14.21 -6.02
C ALA A 55 -2.99 15.07 -5.49
N ASP A 56 -2.93 15.24 -4.17
CA ASP A 56 -1.74 15.67 -3.44
C ASP A 56 -0.92 14.46 -2.99
N ILE A 57 -1.59 13.32 -2.82
CA ILE A 57 -1.00 12.01 -2.55
C ILE A 57 -1.66 11.01 -3.50
N LEU A 58 -0.89 10.29 -4.31
CA LEU A 58 -1.37 9.26 -5.23
C LEU A 58 -0.88 7.88 -4.76
N THR A 59 -1.80 6.97 -4.48
CA THR A 59 -1.47 5.63 -3.98
C THR A 59 -2.02 4.52 -4.86
N PHE A 60 -1.21 3.45 -5.06
CA PHE A 60 -1.52 2.33 -5.93
C PHE A 60 -1.83 1.06 -5.13
N HIS A 61 -2.96 0.41 -5.46
CA HIS A 61 -3.45 -0.84 -4.87
C HIS A 61 -3.94 -1.81 -5.95
N THR A 62 -3.25 -1.83 -7.09
CA THR A 62 -3.57 -2.65 -8.26
C THR A 62 -2.82 -3.99 -8.22
N PRO A 63 -3.37 -5.07 -8.79
CA PRO A 63 -2.56 -6.24 -9.14
C PRO A 63 -1.54 -5.86 -10.22
N LEU A 64 -0.54 -6.71 -10.43
CA LEU A 64 0.36 -6.59 -11.57
C LEU A 64 -0.12 -7.51 -12.69
N ASP A 65 -0.43 -6.90 -13.82
CA ASP A 65 -0.74 -7.57 -15.09
C ASP A 65 -0.32 -6.67 -16.27
N ASP A 66 -0.62 -7.08 -17.49
CA ASP A 66 -0.23 -6.33 -18.70
C ASP A 66 -0.88 -4.94 -18.78
N THR A 67 -2.02 -4.71 -18.10
CA THR A 67 -2.72 -3.42 -18.11
C THR A 67 -2.21 -2.46 -17.05
N THR A 68 -1.54 -2.99 -16.01
CA THR A 68 -1.06 -2.21 -14.86
C THR A 68 0.45 -2.06 -14.81
N ARG A 69 1.19 -2.83 -15.61
CA ARG A 69 2.65 -2.69 -15.73
C ARG A 69 3.00 -1.30 -16.25
N HIS A 70 3.84 -0.58 -15.49
CA HIS A 70 4.27 0.79 -15.79
C HIS A 70 3.11 1.77 -16.07
N MET A 71 1.91 1.49 -15.50
CA MET A 71 0.79 2.41 -15.63
C MET A 71 1.11 3.77 -15.00
N ALA A 72 1.97 3.79 -13.99
CA ALA A 72 2.57 4.99 -13.42
C ALA A 72 3.94 5.23 -14.07
N GLY A 73 3.94 5.89 -15.21
CA GLY A 73 5.13 6.27 -15.97
C GLY A 73 5.20 7.78 -16.23
N ALA A 74 6.19 8.21 -17.02
CA ALA A 74 6.52 9.61 -17.27
C ALA A 74 5.30 10.48 -17.62
N LYS A 75 4.42 10.00 -18.52
CA LYS A 75 3.20 10.72 -18.93
C LYS A 75 2.23 11.00 -17.77
N LEU A 76 2.14 10.07 -16.81
CA LEU A 76 1.32 10.27 -15.62
C LEU A 76 1.96 11.27 -14.68
N PHE A 77 3.30 11.16 -14.48
CA PHE A 77 4.03 12.03 -13.58
C PHE A 77 3.99 13.50 -14.01
N GLU A 78 4.02 13.76 -15.33
CA GLU A 78 3.81 15.11 -15.90
C GLU A 78 2.43 15.71 -15.54
N ARG A 79 1.44 14.88 -15.18
CA ARG A 79 0.09 15.33 -14.79
C ARG A 79 -0.04 15.58 -13.30
N MET A 80 0.86 15.03 -12.50
CA MET A 80 0.82 15.18 -11.05
C MET A 80 1.20 16.61 -10.63
N LYS A 81 0.67 17.04 -9.51
CA LYS A 81 0.96 18.37 -8.97
C LYS A 81 2.42 18.46 -8.51
N PRO A 82 3.09 19.60 -8.69
CA PRO A 82 4.38 19.85 -8.04
C PRO A 82 4.28 19.65 -6.53
N GLY A 83 5.21 18.86 -5.96
CA GLY A 83 5.24 18.56 -4.53
C GLY A 83 4.24 17.51 -4.06
N SER A 84 3.51 16.86 -4.97
CA SER A 84 2.71 15.68 -4.63
C SER A 84 3.59 14.47 -4.30
N ILE A 85 3.01 13.50 -3.60
CA ILE A 85 3.69 12.28 -3.15
C ILE A 85 3.07 11.08 -3.86
N LEU A 86 3.91 10.22 -4.45
CA LEU A 86 3.50 8.92 -4.96
C LEU A 86 3.75 7.84 -3.90
N ILE A 87 2.80 6.95 -3.68
CA ILE A 87 2.93 5.79 -2.78
C ILE A 87 2.65 4.51 -3.56
N ASN A 88 3.59 3.55 -3.52
CA ASN A 88 3.35 2.21 -4.07
C ASN A 88 3.60 1.13 -3.02
N THR A 89 2.52 0.45 -2.65
CA THR A 89 2.50 -0.72 -1.76
C THR A 89 1.86 -1.93 -2.44
N SER A 90 1.78 -1.91 -3.78
CA SER A 90 1.14 -2.98 -4.56
C SER A 90 2.16 -3.93 -5.17
N ARG A 91 2.74 -3.58 -6.33
CA ARG A 91 3.84 -4.31 -7.00
C ARG A 91 4.81 -3.30 -7.61
N GLY A 92 6.11 -3.61 -7.60
CA GLY A 92 7.16 -2.71 -8.07
C GLY A 92 6.91 -2.22 -9.49
N GLU A 93 6.66 -3.13 -10.41
CA GLU A 93 6.51 -2.86 -11.85
C GLU A 93 5.20 -2.14 -12.22
N VAL A 94 4.33 -1.81 -11.27
CA VAL A 94 3.20 -0.88 -11.50
C VAL A 94 3.73 0.52 -11.78
N VAL A 95 4.88 0.85 -11.22
CA VAL A 95 5.57 2.13 -11.35
C VAL A 95 6.83 1.92 -12.20
N ASP A 96 7.02 2.75 -13.21
CA ASP A 96 8.30 2.86 -13.93
C ASP A 96 9.30 3.60 -13.02
N GLY A 97 10.21 2.84 -12.42
CA GLY A 97 11.17 3.36 -11.43
C GLY A 97 12.15 4.38 -12.02
N GLN A 98 12.58 4.20 -13.28
CA GLN A 98 13.44 5.17 -13.95
C GLN A 98 12.69 6.49 -14.17
N ALA A 99 11.50 6.42 -14.75
CA ALA A 99 10.68 7.60 -14.98
C ALA A 99 10.32 8.32 -13.68
N LEU A 100 10.05 7.57 -12.58
CA LEU A 100 9.76 8.15 -11.28
C LEU A 100 10.96 8.96 -10.74
N ARG A 101 12.16 8.41 -10.82
CA ARG A 101 13.37 9.09 -10.39
C ARG A 101 13.64 10.37 -11.20
N GLU A 102 13.38 10.32 -12.51
CA GLU A 102 13.57 11.47 -13.42
C GLU A 102 12.49 12.55 -13.25
N SER A 103 11.33 12.21 -12.68
CA SER A 103 10.18 13.12 -12.53
C SER A 103 10.37 14.22 -11.51
N GLY A 104 11.28 14.06 -10.53
CA GLY A 104 11.45 14.96 -9.40
C GLY A 104 10.30 14.91 -8.37
N LEU A 105 9.37 13.96 -8.48
CA LEU A 105 8.32 13.73 -7.49
C LEU A 105 8.90 13.16 -6.19
N GLN A 106 8.20 13.40 -5.10
CA GLN A 106 8.44 12.69 -3.84
C GLN A 106 7.74 11.32 -3.88
N TYR A 107 8.36 10.29 -3.29
CA TYR A 107 7.76 8.97 -3.30
C TYR A 107 8.08 8.12 -2.07
N VAL A 108 7.15 7.22 -1.76
CA VAL A 108 7.23 6.19 -0.72
C VAL A 108 7.01 4.84 -1.38
N LEU A 109 7.96 3.93 -1.25
CA LEU A 109 7.92 2.62 -1.88
C LEU A 109 8.10 1.50 -0.85
N ASP A 110 7.16 0.55 -0.85
CA ASP A 110 7.30 -0.72 -0.14
C ASP A 110 7.69 -1.86 -1.10
N VAL A 111 7.42 -1.68 -2.38
CA VAL A 111 7.65 -2.65 -3.45
C VAL A 111 8.52 -2.05 -4.55
N TRP A 112 9.34 -2.89 -5.19
CA TRP A 112 10.41 -2.44 -6.06
C TRP A 112 10.43 -3.27 -7.34
N GLU A 113 10.83 -2.67 -8.45
CA GLU A 113 11.20 -3.43 -9.63
C GLU A 113 12.45 -4.28 -9.32
N HIS A 114 12.48 -5.49 -9.85
CA HIS A 114 13.61 -6.42 -9.74
C HIS A 114 13.97 -6.84 -8.31
N GLU A 115 13.02 -6.87 -7.37
CA GLU A 115 13.28 -7.44 -6.04
C GLU A 115 13.99 -8.81 -6.15
N PRO A 116 15.07 -9.07 -5.40
CA PRO A 116 15.64 -8.25 -4.33
C PRO A 116 16.71 -7.24 -4.76
N ASP A 117 17.03 -7.14 -6.06
CA ASP A 117 18.10 -6.32 -6.62
C ASP A 117 17.59 -4.90 -6.94
N LEU A 118 17.53 -4.05 -5.93
CA LEU A 118 16.94 -2.72 -6.02
C LEU A 118 17.80 -1.72 -6.80
N ASP A 119 17.18 -0.80 -7.54
CA ASP A 119 17.89 0.38 -8.06
C ASP A 119 18.39 1.25 -6.89
N PRO A 120 19.71 1.37 -6.69
CA PRO A 120 20.26 2.10 -5.53
C PRO A 120 19.96 3.61 -5.57
N LEU A 121 19.74 4.21 -6.73
CA LEU A 121 19.41 5.61 -6.85
C LEU A 121 17.93 5.84 -6.49
N LEU A 122 17.04 4.97 -6.98
CA LEU A 122 15.63 5.03 -6.62
C LEU A 122 15.45 4.82 -5.11
N LEU A 123 16.16 3.87 -4.52
CA LEU A 123 16.13 3.60 -3.07
C LEU A 123 16.65 4.81 -2.26
N ARG A 124 17.76 5.40 -2.68
CA ARG A 124 18.36 6.56 -2.00
C ARG A 124 17.39 7.72 -1.92
N ASP A 125 16.73 8.04 -3.03
CA ASP A 125 15.93 9.25 -3.20
C ASP A 125 14.49 9.11 -2.67
N ALA A 126 14.03 7.88 -2.34
CA ALA A 126 12.74 7.65 -1.70
C ALA A 126 12.61 8.39 -0.36
N LEU A 127 11.47 9.01 -0.08
CA LEU A 127 11.18 9.58 1.25
C LEU A 127 11.22 8.47 2.31
N LEU A 128 10.49 7.39 2.04
CA LEU A 128 10.47 6.17 2.84
C LEU A 128 10.58 4.96 1.90
N ALA A 129 11.33 3.96 2.35
CA ALA A 129 11.62 2.73 1.62
C ALA A 129 11.50 1.53 2.56
N THR A 130 10.64 0.58 2.25
CA THR A 130 10.49 -0.62 3.07
C THR A 130 10.64 -1.89 2.22
N PRO A 131 11.04 -3.03 2.81
CA PRO A 131 11.37 -4.23 2.07
C PRO A 131 10.15 -5.15 1.84
N HIS A 132 9.10 -4.62 1.21
CA HIS A 132 7.86 -5.34 0.87
C HIS A 132 7.16 -5.93 2.12
N ILE A 133 6.94 -5.09 3.12
CA ILE A 133 6.36 -5.45 4.43
C ILE A 133 5.04 -4.75 4.74
N ALA A 134 4.46 -3.98 3.80
CA ALA A 134 3.21 -3.25 4.02
C ALA A 134 2.07 -4.16 4.49
N GLY A 135 2.00 -5.40 3.97
CA GLY A 135 1.02 -6.41 4.39
C GLY A 135 1.46 -7.30 5.59
N TYR A 136 2.57 -6.98 6.26
CA TYR A 136 3.15 -7.85 7.30
C TYR A 136 2.67 -7.47 8.69
N SER A 137 1.41 -7.77 9.01
CA SER A 137 0.88 -7.78 10.39
C SER A 137 0.67 -9.21 10.89
N ALA A 138 0.72 -9.42 12.20
CA ALA A 138 0.45 -10.72 12.81
C ALA A 138 -0.96 -11.21 12.47
N GLN A 139 -1.95 -10.33 12.60
CA GLN A 139 -3.35 -10.62 12.29
C GLN A 139 -3.56 -10.81 10.78
N GLY A 140 -2.94 -10.01 9.92
CA GLY A 140 -3.03 -10.15 8.46
C GLY A 140 -2.52 -11.52 7.98
N LYS A 141 -1.37 -11.97 8.51
CA LYS A 141 -0.83 -13.32 8.22
C LYS A 141 -1.74 -14.43 8.76
N ALA A 142 -2.24 -14.27 9.99
CA ALA A 142 -3.17 -15.24 10.60
C ALA A 142 -4.49 -15.32 9.81
N ASN A 143 -5.06 -14.18 9.40
CA ASN A 143 -6.28 -14.11 8.61
C ASN A 143 -6.11 -14.79 7.24
N ALA A 144 -4.99 -14.57 6.55
CA ALA A 144 -4.71 -15.22 5.26
C ALA A 144 -4.61 -16.76 5.42
N THR A 145 -3.93 -17.23 6.46
CA THR A 145 -3.82 -18.67 6.79
C THR A 145 -5.19 -19.24 7.15
N ALA A 146 -5.95 -18.57 8.01
CA ALA A 146 -7.28 -19.02 8.41
C ALA A 146 -8.24 -19.12 7.22
N LEU A 147 -8.22 -18.14 6.31
CA LEU A 147 -9.03 -18.16 5.10
C LEU A 147 -8.70 -19.38 4.22
N SER A 148 -7.41 -19.66 4.03
CA SER A 148 -6.96 -20.81 3.24
C SER A 148 -7.40 -22.13 3.87
N VAL A 149 -7.19 -22.33 5.17
CA VAL A 149 -7.60 -23.53 5.92
C VAL A 149 -9.11 -23.73 5.88
N ARG A 150 -9.89 -22.68 6.13
CA ARG A 150 -11.35 -22.72 6.07
C ARG A 150 -11.88 -23.04 4.66
N THR A 151 -11.21 -22.53 3.62
CA THR A 151 -11.58 -22.81 2.23
C THR A 151 -11.32 -24.26 1.88
N ILE A 152 -10.16 -24.81 2.25
CA ILE A 152 -9.83 -26.23 2.09
C ILE A 152 -10.82 -27.09 2.90
N GLY A 153 -11.09 -26.72 4.17
CA GLY A 153 -12.04 -27.39 5.01
C GLY A 153 -13.44 -27.51 4.37
N ARG A 154 -13.93 -26.41 3.81
CA ARG A 154 -15.22 -26.39 3.09
C ARG A 154 -15.21 -27.31 1.87
N TYR A 155 -14.14 -27.26 1.08
CA TYR A 155 -14.01 -28.08 -0.13
C TYR A 155 -14.02 -29.60 0.17
N PHE A 156 -13.34 -30.01 1.25
CA PHE A 156 -13.24 -31.42 1.64
C PHE A 156 -14.26 -31.87 2.70
N GLY A 157 -15.20 -31.02 3.09
CA GLY A 157 -16.22 -31.35 4.11
C GLY A 157 -15.65 -31.54 5.52
N LEU A 158 -14.53 -30.88 5.85
CA LEU A 158 -13.89 -30.95 7.17
C LEU A 158 -14.48 -29.92 8.13
N SER A 159 -14.50 -30.22 9.44
CA SER A 159 -15.00 -29.32 10.49
C SER A 159 -13.99 -28.22 10.82
N LEU A 160 -13.57 -27.46 9.81
CA LEU A 160 -12.57 -26.38 9.93
C LEU A 160 -13.15 -24.97 9.64
N GLY A 161 -14.47 -24.83 9.67
CA GLY A 161 -15.16 -23.58 9.30
C GLY A 161 -14.77 -22.37 10.15
N GLU A 162 -14.48 -22.58 11.43
CA GLU A 162 -14.10 -21.56 12.40
C GLU A 162 -12.60 -21.61 12.77
N TRP A 163 -11.79 -22.38 12.05
CA TRP A 163 -10.38 -22.54 12.39
C TRP A 163 -9.62 -21.19 12.33
N TYR A 164 -8.82 -20.94 13.33
CA TYR A 164 -7.92 -19.79 13.43
C TYR A 164 -6.65 -20.19 14.20
N PRO A 165 -5.46 -19.63 13.90
CA PRO A 165 -4.24 -19.92 14.66
C PRO A 165 -4.41 -19.58 16.14
N SER A 166 -4.12 -20.53 17.04
CA SER A 166 -4.37 -20.39 18.48
C SER A 166 -3.42 -19.42 19.21
N ASN A 167 -2.29 -19.11 18.58
CA ASN A 167 -1.22 -18.26 19.17
C ASN A 167 -1.34 -16.78 18.77
N ILE A 168 -2.34 -16.39 18.00
CA ILE A 168 -2.56 -15.01 17.57
C ILE A 168 -4.02 -14.65 17.85
N ALA A 169 -4.24 -13.58 18.61
CA ALA A 169 -5.58 -13.06 18.82
C ALA A 169 -6.11 -12.46 17.51
N PRO A 170 -7.38 -12.72 17.13
CA PRO A 170 -8.00 -12.04 16.00
C PRO A 170 -7.97 -10.53 16.14
N SER A 171 -7.85 -9.81 15.02
CA SER A 171 -7.95 -8.35 15.03
C SER A 171 -9.30 -7.89 15.57
N ARG A 172 -9.28 -6.77 16.28
CA ARG A 172 -10.47 -6.09 16.79
C ARG A 172 -10.49 -4.68 16.20
N PRO A 173 -10.98 -4.53 14.94
CA PRO A 173 -11.00 -3.23 14.29
C PRO A 173 -11.73 -2.21 15.16
N ARG A 174 -11.16 -1.03 15.29
CA ARG A 174 -11.75 0.12 15.95
C ARG A 174 -11.58 1.38 15.13
N ALA A 175 -12.47 2.31 15.29
CA ALA A 175 -12.26 3.64 14.73
C ALA A 175 -11.10 4.34 15.45
N ILE A 176 -10.26 5.02 14.70
CA ILE A 176 -9.17 5.86 15.20
C ILE A 176 -9.27 7.24 14.55
N SER A 177 -9.13 8.30 15.34
CA SER A 177 -9.08 9.65 14.81
C SER A 177 -7.72 9.93 14.15
N TRP A 178 -7.68 10.91 13.25
CA TRP A 178 -6.42 11.35 12.66
C TRP A 178 -5.41 11.83 13.71
N GLN A 179 -5.89 12.57 14.73
CA GLN A 179 -5.03 13.05 15.80
C GLN A 179 -4.43 11.88 16.60
N GLU A 180 -5.27 10.93 17.03
CA GLU A 180 -4.80 9.75 17.75
C GLU A 180 -3.81 8.92 16.91
N LEU A 181 -4.06 8.77 15.61
CA LEU A 181 -3.12 8.09 14.71
C LEU A 181 -1.77 8.79 14.71
N CYS A 182 -1.73 10.10 14.50
CA CYS A 182 -0.49 10.88 14.49
C CYS A 182 0.27 10.82 15.82
N ASP A 183 -0.45 10.78 16.94
CA ASP A 183 0.17 10.78 18.27
C ASP A 183 0.74 9.41 18.66
N THR A 184 0.29 8.33 18.03
CA THR A 184 0.58 6.96 18.50
C THR A 184 1.26 6.05 17.46
N ILE A 185 1.31 6.45 16.18
CA ILE A 185 1.78 5.55 15.12
C ILE A 185 3.25 5.18 15.29
N ASP A 186 4.09 6.15 15.66
CA ASP A 186 5.53 5.94 15.79
C ASP A 186 5.87 4.99 16.95
N ASP A 187 5.08 4.98 18.02
CA ASP A 187 5.20 4.02 19.12
C ASP A 187 4.82 2.59 18.70
N ARG A 188 4.00 2.47 17.64
CA ARG A 188 3.54 1.18 17.12
C ARG A 188 4.40 0.64 16.00
N PHE A 189 4.93 1.53 15.18
CA PHE A 189 5.74 1.15 14.03
C PHE A 189 6.66 2.28 13.58
N ASP A 190 7.94 2.19 13.90
CA ASP A 190 8.97 3.13 13.44
C ASP A 190 9.35 2.84 11.98
N ILE A 191 8.50 3.32 11.05
CA ILE A 191 8.75 3.18 9.60
C ILE A 191 10.06 3.87 9.17
N ALA A 192 10.45 4.93 9.86
CA ALA A 192 11.68 5.65 9.53
C ALA A 192 12.92 4.81 9.87
N ALA A 193 12.89 4.03 10.96
CA ALA A 193 13.95 3.09 11.29
C ALA A 193 14.04 1.96 10.26
N GLU A 194 12.90 1.38 9.83
CA GLU A 194 12.90 0.36 8.78
C GLU A 194 13.43 0.91 7.45
N SER A 195 13.05 2.12 7.09
CA SER A 195 13.56 2.79 5.89
C SER A 195 15.07 3.03 5.95
N ARG A 196 15.60 3.49 7.08
CA ARG A 196 17.06 3.65 7.28
C ARG A 196 17.77 2.30 7.17
N ARG A 197 17.25 1.26 7.82
CA ARG A 197 17.83 -0.10 7.81
C ARG A 197 17.98 -0.62 6.38
N LEU A 198 16.95 -0.46 5.53
CA LEU A 198 17.00 -0.88 4.14
C LEU A 198 17.98 -0.04 3.32
N LYS A 199 17.94 1.28 3.46
CA LYS A 199 18.82 2.20 2.72
C LYS A 199 20.31 1.99 3.03
N GLU A 200 20.63 1.63 4.27
CA GLU A 200 21.98 1.34 4.73
C GLU A 200 22.49 -0.04 4.32
N ASN A 201 21.57 -0.99 4.03
CA ASN A 201 21.92 -2.38 3.72
C ASN A 201 21.03 -2.94 2.56
N PRO A 202 21.05 -2.32 1.37
CA PRO A 202 20.17 -2.74 0.29
C PRO A 202 20.40 -4.20 -0.16
N GLU A 203 21.63 -4.68 -0.06
CA GLU A 203 22.00 -6.07 -0.40
C GLU A 203 21.40 -7.10 0.56
N LYS A 204 20.85 -6.67 1.70
CA LYS A 204 20.20 -7.52 2.70
C LYS A 204 18.67 -7.48 2.61
N PHE A 205 18.12 -7.03 1.49
CA PHE A 205 16.66 -6.88 1.30
C PHE A 205 15.87 -8.10 1.81
N GLU A 206 16.19 -9.31 1.32
CA GLU A 206 15.51 -10.53 1.73
C GLU A 206 15.71 -10.86 3.21
N THR A 207 16.90 -10.64 3.74
CA THR A 207 17.20 -10.88 5.17
C THR A 207 16.36 -9.93 6.03
N ILE A 208 16.35 -8.64 5.72
CA ILE A 208 15.59 -7.64 6.47
C ILE A 208 14.09 -7.97 6.42
N ARG A 209 13.58 -8.34 5.24
CA ARG A 209 12.20 -8.76 5.05
C ARG A 209 11.83 -10.03 5.83
N ASN A 210 12.70 -11.04 5.81
CA ASN A 210 12.45 -12.32 6.47
C ASN A 210 12.58 -12.23 7.99
N GLU A 211 13.44 -11.38 8.51
CA GLU A 211 13.64 -11.13 9.95
C GLU A 211 12.64 -10.12 10.52
N TYR A 212 11.80 -9.50 9.67
CA TYR A 212 10.84 -8.50 10.11
C TYR A 212 9.89 -9.08 11.15
N ARG A 213 9.80 -8.41 12.31
CA ARG A 213 8.84 -8.78 13.37
C ARG A 213 7.47 -8.23 12.99
N TYR A 214 6.50 -9.12 12.78
CA TYR A 214 5.15 -8.73 12.41
C TYR A 214 4.55 -7.81 13.48
N ARG A 215 4.18 -6.61 13.06
CA ARG A 215 3.44 -5.67 13.90
C ARG A 215 2.04 -6.20 14.18
N GLU A 216 1.46 -5.79 15.30
CA GLU A 216 0.05 -6.01 15.57
C GLU A 216 -0.80 -4.91 14.93
N GLU A 217 -1.99 -5.29 14.45
CA GLU A 217 -3.01 -4.33 14.03
C GLU A 217 -3.64 -3.70 15.26
N TYR A 218 -3.83 -2.37 15.26
CA TYR A 218 -4.36 -1.68 16.42
C TYR A 218 -5.56 -0.76 16.13
N PHE A 219 -6.00 -0.70 14.86
CA PHE A 219 -7.24 -0.04 14.44
C PHE A 219 -7.90 -0.72 13.25
#